data_8330f15d27db1eb94067cefe90789dfd
#
_entry.id   8330f15d27db1eb94067cefe90789dfd
#
_cell.length_a   1.000
_cell.length_b   1.000
_cell.length_c   1.000
_cell.angle_alpha   90.00
_cell.angle_beta   90.00
_cell.angle_gamma   90.00
#
_symmetry.space_group_name_H-M   'P 1'
#
loop_
_entity.id
_entity.type
_entity.pdbx_description
1 polymer ?
#
loop_
_entity_poly.entity_id
_entity_poly.type
_entity_poly.pdbx_seq_one_letter_code
_entity_poly.pdbx_strand_id
1 'polypeptide(L)'
;MLAVTQAVWFGNSYSSNAFVSGGTYIEGTIGKVTSLNPLFAVTDSEKSLSRLMFATLSTVDYSGHIAPGLAKSISASDNGKTWKIKLRDNLKWSDGEPITNEDVLFTTE
;
A
#
# COMPACT_ATOMS: atom_id res chain seq x y z
N MET A 1 32.37 13.35 -27.15
CA MET A 1 33.04 12.41 -26.23
C MET A 1 32.89 12.78 -24.75
N LEU A 2 33.13 14.01 -24.36
CA LEU A 2 32.97 14.45 -22.94
C LEU A 2 31.54 14.31 -22.41
N ALA A 3 30.52 14.60 -23.21
CA ALA A 3 29.10 14.49 -22.79
C ALA A 3 28.66 13.03 -22.51
N VAL A 4 29.16 12.06 -23.28
CA VAL A 4 28.87 10.63 -23.10
C VAL A 4 29.51 10.10 -21.83
N THR A 5 30.76 10.53 -21.54
CA THR A 5 31.49 10.14 -20.32
C THR A 5 30.81 10.71 -19.07
N GLN A 6 30.29 11.95 -19.12
CA GLN A 6 29.52 12.54 -18.02
C GLN A 6 28.18 11.83 -17.79
N ALA A 7 27.46 11.45 -18.86
CA ALA A 7 26.20 10.73 -18.74
C ALA A 7 26.37 9.35 -18.09
N VAL A 8 27.45 8.61 -18.44
CA VAL A 8 27.80 7.32 -17.80
C VAL A 8 28.17 7.53 -16.33
N TRP A 9 28.93 8.58 -16.01
CA TRP A 9 29.32 8.91 -14.63
C TRP A 9 28.09 9.25 -13.76
N PHE A 10 27.13 10.06 -14.28
CA PHE A 10 25.87 10.36 -13.61
C PHE A 10 25.03 9.09 -13.42
N GLY A 11 24.90 8.22 -14.41
CA GLY A 11 24.17 6.97 -14.31
C GLY A 11 24.72 6.07 -13.20
N ASN A 12 26.02 5.93 -13.09
CA ASN A 12 26.68 5.15 -12.04
C ASN A 12 26.56 5.79 -10.64
N SER A 13 26.54 7.11 -10.56
CA SER A 13 26.42 7.82 -9.27
C SER A 13 25.01 7.75 -8.69
N TYR A 14 23.99 7.64 -9.53
CA TYR A 14 22.59 7.52 -9.10
C TYR A 14 22.10 6.07 -8.97
N SER A 15 22.85 5.09 -9.48
CA SER A 15 22.51 3.67 -9.36
C SER A 15 23.07 3.10 -8.06
N SER A 16 22.58 3.57 -6.92
CA SER A 16 22.78 2.87 -5.66
C SER A 16 21.67 1.84 -5.48
N ASN A 17 22.02 0.57 -5.37
CA ASN A 17 21.12 -0.51 -5.05
C ASN A 17 20.71 -0.53 -3.55
N ALA A 18 20.94 0.54 -2.82
CA ALA A 18 20.58 0.66 -1.42
C ALA A 18 19.13 1.18 -1.30
N PHE A 19 18.25 0.36 -0.70
CA PHE A 19 16.94 0.82 -0.28
C PHE A 19 17.09 1.73 0.92
N VAL A 20 16.81 3.02 0.73
CA VAL A 20 16.83 4.01 1.80
C VAL A 20 15.39 4.25 2.24
N SER A 21 15.15 4.20 3.54
CA SER A 21 13.84 4.51 4.11
C SER A 21 13.55 6.00 4.03
N GLY A 22 12.38 6.36 3.53
CA GLY A 22 11.93 7.74 3.37
C GLY A 22 12.27 8.33 2.00
N GLY A 23 12.04 9.62 1.84
CA GLY A 23 12.22 10.37 0.60
C GLY A 23 10.90 10.88 0.03
N THR A 24 11.01 11.56 -1.13
CA THR A 24 9.85 12.09 -1.85
C THR A 24 9.66 11.32 -3.15
N TYR A 25 8.47 10.75 -3.32
CA TYR A 25 8.04 10.12 -4.56
C TYR A 25 7.04 11.02 -5.26
N ILE A 26 7.26 11.31 -6.54
CA ILE A 26 6.38 12.15 -7.35
C ILE A 26 5.88 11.33 -8.54
N GLU A 27 4.58 11.16 -8.61
CA GLU A 27 3.90 10.50 -9.73
C GLU A 27 2.79 11.38 -10.28
N GLY A 28 2.71 11.46 -11.60
CA GLY A 28 1.65 12.16 -12.31
C GLY A 28 0.64 11.18 -12.89
N THR A 29 -0.65 11.46 -12.71
CA THR A 29 -1.74 10.71 -13.35
C THR A 29 -2.70 11.66 -14.07
N ILE A 30 -3.27 11.18 -15.16
CA ILE A 30 -4.28 11.95 -15.94
C ILE A 30 -5.66 11.57 -15.41
N GLY A 31 -6.41 12.56 -14.96
CA GLY A 31 -7.78 12.34 -14.49
C GLY A 31 -8.23 13.38 -13.47
N LYS A 32 -9.53 13.42 -13.21
CA LYS A 32 -10.11 14.24 -12.17
C LYS A 32 -10.32 13.36 -10.93
N VAL A 33 -9.88 13.85 -9.80
CA VAL A 33 -10.12 13.22 -8.50
C VAL A 33 -11.30 13.93 -7.84
N THR A 34 -12.39 13.22 -7.64
CA THR A 34 -13.61 13.73 -7.01
C THR A 34 -13.77 13.24 -5.57
N SER A 35 -13.24 12.04 -5.28
CA SER A 35 -13.26 11.46 -3.95
C SER A 35 -11.97 10.69 -3.66
N LEU A 36 -11.49 10.81 -2.44
CA LEU A 36 -10.38 10.00 -1.92
C LEU A 36 -10.88 8.82 -1.08
N ASN A 37 -12.18 8.77 -0.80
CA ASN A 37 -12.75 7.66 -0.04
C ASN A 37 -12.71 6.37 -0.87
N PRO A 38 -12.08 5.28 -0.38
CA PRO A 38 -11.95 4.03 -1.12
C PRO A 38 -13.30 3.40 -1.53
N LEU A 39 -14.37 3.66 -0.78
CA LEU A 39 -15.70 3.15 -1.11
C LEU A 39 -16.33 3.84 -2.34
N PHE A 40 -15.88 5.05 -2.67
CA PHE A 40 -16.40 5.85 -3.78
C PHE A 40 -15.40 6.08 -4.90
N ALA A 41 -14.22 5.45 -4.81
CA ALA A 41 -13.19 5.53 -5.83
C ALA A 41 -13.59 4.76 -7.10
N VAL A 42 -13.95 5.48 -8.15
CA VAL A 42 -14.42 4.91 -9.43
C VAL A 42 -13.32 4.92 -10.48
N THR A 43 -12.61 6.05 -10.61
CA THR A 43 -11.54 6.21 -11.61
C THR A 43 -10.24 5.52 -11.19
N ASP A 44 -9.38 5.19 -12.14
CA ASP A 44 -8.08 4.57 -11.84
C ASP A 44 -7.17 5.49 -11.02
N SER A 45 -7.28 6.81 -11.24
CA SER A 45 -6.57 7.82 -10.45
C SER A 45 -7.02 7.81 -8.99
N GLU A 46 -8.33 7.76 -8.74
CA GLU A 46 -8.90 7.70 -7.39
C GLU A 46 -8.54 6.40 -6.68
N LYS A 47 -8.61 5.26 -7.39
CA LYS A 47 -8.21 3.95 -6.85
C LYS A 47 -6.72 3.91 -6.49
N SER A 48 -5.86 4.49 -7.34
CA SER A 48 -4.42 4.56 -7.08
C SER A 48 -4.10 5.41 -5.86
N LEU A 49 -4.70 6.60 -5.75
CA LEU A 49 -4.55 7.48 -4.59
C LEU A 49 -5.11 6.85 -3.31
N SER A 50 -6.27 6.22 -3.41
CA SER A 50 -6.87 5.52 -2.27
C SER A 50 -5.97 4.39 -1.74
N ARG A 51 -5.34 3.61 -2.63
CA ARG A 51 -4.38 2.56 -2.23
C ARG A 51 -3.13 3.10 -1.54
N LEU A 52 -2.71 4.31 -1.88
CA LEU A 52 -1.57 4.97 -1.22
C LEU A 52 -1.93 5.51 0.16
N MET A 53 -3.16 5.97 0.35
CA MET A 53 -3.59 6.66 1.57
C MET A 53 -4.19 5.72 2.62
N PHE A 54 -4.83 4.64 2.18
CA PHE A 54 -5.56 3.73 3.07
C PHE A 54 -4.93 2.36 3.11
N ALA A 55 -4.72 1.87 4.32
CA ALA A 55 -4.24 0.51 4.55
C ALA A 55 -5.40 -0.49 4.47
N THR A 56 -5.13 -1.66 3.92
CA THR A 56 -6.08 -2.76 3.80
C THR A 56 -5.65 -3.97 4.63
N LEU A 57 -6.59 -4.83 4.99
CA LEU A 57 -6.28 -6.09 5.71
C LEU A 57 -5.35 -7.00 4.92
N SER A 58 -5.57 -7.07 3.61
CA SER A 58 -4.74 -7.80 2.66
C SER A 58 -4.52 -6.97 1.40
N THR A 59 -3.47 -7.26 0.69
CA THR A 59 -3.17 -6.67 -0.62
C THR A 59 -2.90 -7.78 -1.63
N VAL A 60 -2.78 -7.45 -2.91
CA VAL A 60 -2.40 -8.38 -3.96
C VAL A 60 -0.99 -8.01 -4.42
N ASP A 61 -0.09 -8.97 -4.42
CA ASP A 61 1.27 -8.76 -4.90
C ASP A 61 1.35 -8.71 -6.44
N TYR A 62 2.53 -8.44 -6.97
CA TYR A 62 2.77 -8.36 -8.41
C TYR A 62 2.54 -9.70 -9.15
N SER A 63 2.53 -10.81 -8.42
CA SER A 63 2.28 -12.15 -8.95
C SER A 63 0.80 -12.56 -8.88
N GLY A 64 -0.06 -11.67 -8.38
CA GLY A 64 -1.50 -11.91 -8.22
C GLY A 64 -1.87 -12.69 -6.95
N HIS A 65 -0.92 -12.92 -6.03
CA HIS A 65 -1.19 -13.60 -4.77
C HIS A 65 -1.64 -12.64 -3.68
N ILE A 66 -2.47 -13.14 -2.80
CA ILE A 66 -2.89 -12.39 -1.61
C ILE A 66 -1.72 -12.27 -0.64
N ALA A 67 -1.28 -11.06 -0.40
CA ALA A 67 -0.23 -10.73 0.55
C ALA A 67 -0.84 -10.07 1.80
N PRO A 68 -0.25 -10.27 2.98
CA PRO A 68 -0.71 -9.64 4.21
C PRO A 68 -0.53 -8.12 4.17
N GLY A 69 -1.60 -7.38 4.46
CA GLY A 69 -1.58 -5.93 4.72
C GLY A 69 -1.49 -5.64 6.22
N LEU A 70 -2.56 -5.15 6.82
CA LEU A 70 -2.69 -5.01 8.29
C LEU A 70 -2.81 -6.38 8.98
N ALA A 71 -3.32 -7.39 8.27
CA ALA A 71 -3.38 -8.74 8.80
C ALA A 71 -1.98 -9.38 8.83
N LYS A 72 -1.66 -10.09 9.91
CA LYS A 72 -0.51 -10.97 10.04
C LYS A 72 -0.76 -12.31 9.37
N SER A 73 -1.98 -12.83 9.53
CA SER A 73 -2.42 -14.07 8.88
C SER A 73 -3.93 -14.02 8.63
N ILE A 74 -4.33 -14.69 7.56
CA ILE A 74 -5.73 -14.88 7.19
C ILE A 74 -5.89 -16.37 6.89
N SER A 75 -6.86 -17.01 7.52
CA SER A 75 -7.19 -18.41 7.29
C SER A 75 -8.69 -18.61 7.18
N ALA A 76 -9.10 -19.49 6.30
CA ALA A 76 -10.50 -19.90 6.13
C ALA A 76 -10.70 -21.31 6.67
N SER A 77 -11.82 -21.54 7.31
CA SER A 77 -12.31 -22.84 7.76
C SER A 77 -13.75 -23.06 7.30
N ASP A 78 -14.27 -24.26 7.53
CA ASP A 78 -15.66 -24.62 7.18
C ASP A 78 -16.03 -24.33 5.71
N ASN A 79 -15.17 -24.75 4.79
CA ASN A 79 -15.32 -24.52 3.34
C ASN A 79 -15.50 -23.03 2.98
N GLY A 80 -14.76 -22.15 3.67
CA GLY A 80 -14.77 -20.70 3.40
C GLY A 80 -15.90 -19.94 4.09
N LYS A 81 -16.67 -20.56 4.97
CA LYS A 81 -17.74 -19.90 5.72
C LYS A 81 -17.22 -19.12 6.92
N THR A 82 -16.12 -19.57 7.51
CA THR A 82 -15.50 -18.93 8.69
C THR A 82 -14.11 -18.42 8.31
N TRP A 83 -13.87 -17.14 8.53
CA TRP A 83 -12.58 -16.50 8.28
C TRP A 83 -11.96 -16.06 9.61
N LYS A 84 -10.74 -16.49 9.86
CA LYS A 84 -9.95 -16.08 11.02
C LYS A 84 -8.85 -15.14 10.55
N ILE A 85 -8.93 -13.89 11.00
CA ILE A 85 -7.98 -12.85 10.68
C ILE A 85 -7.23 -12.48 11.95
N LYS A 86 -5.90 -12.54 11.90
CA LYS A 86 -5.04 -12.08 12.98
C LYS A 86 -4.33 -10.81 12.53
N LEU A 87 -4.50 -9.73 13.26
CA LEU A 87 -3.83 -8.46 13.00
C LEU A 87 -2.34 -8.55 13.37
N ARG A 88 -1.52 -7.69 12.76
CA ARG A 88 -0.12 -7.49 13.15
C ARG A 88 -0.08 -6.80 14.51
N ASP A 89 1.01 -7.05 15.22
CA ASP A 89 1.28 -6.38 16.48
C ASP A 89 1.69 -4.91 16.24
N ASN A 90 1.38 -4.03 17.18
CA ASN A 90 1.77 -2.61 17.16
C ASN A 90 1.24 -1.77 15.99
N LEU A 91 0.09 -2.11 15.44
CA LEU A 91 -0.59 -1.27 14.46
C LEU A 91 -1.10 0.03 15.10
N LYS A 92 -0.91 1.13 14.38
CA LYS A 92 -1.34 2.47 14.81
C LYS A 92 -2.01 3.22 13.69
N TRP A 93 -2.98 4.05 14.05
CA TRP A 93 -3.52 5.09 13.19
C TRP A 93 -2.48 6.18 12.91
N SER A 94 -2.77 7.06 11.95
CA SER A 94 -1.88 8.19 11.60
C SER A 94 -1.69 9.21 12.74
N ASP A 95 -2.60 9.25 13.70
CA ASP A 95 -2.53 10.07 14.92
C ASP A 95 -1.76 9.40 16.07
N GLY A 96 -1.34 8.13 15.89
CA GLY A 96 -0.57 7.36 16.85
C GLY A 96 -1.38 6.46 17.76
N GLU A 97 -2.71 6.54 17.73
CA GLU A 97 -3.59 5.64 18.48
C GLU A 97 -3.49 4.20 17.99
N PRO A 98 -3.62 3.19 18.86
CA PRO A 98 -3.55 1.80 18.46
C PRO A 98 -4.78 1.39 17.65
N ILE A 99 -4.55 0.59 16.59
CA ILE A 99 -5.63 -0.06 15.84
C ILE A 99 -6.04 -1.33 16.57
N THR A 100 -7.33 -1.48 16.82
CA THR A 100 -7.92 -2.60 17.59
C THR A 100 -8.74 -3.53 16.71
N ASN A 101 -9.12 -4.69 17.24
CA ASN A 101 -10.04 -5.60 16.56
C ASN A 101 -11.45 -4.98 16.42
N GLU A 102 -11.84 -4.10 17.32
CA GLU A 102 -13.13 -3.40 17.30
C GLU A 102 -13.22 -2.45 16.10
N ASP A 103 -12.13 -1.76 15.76
CA ASP A 103 -12.05 -0.90 14.58
C ASP A 103 -12.27 -1.68 13.26
N VAL A 104 -11.70 -2.88 13.19
CA VAL A 104 -11.88 -3.77 12.03
C VAL A 104 -13.30 -4.30 11.96
N LEU A 105 -13.88 -4.69 13.10
CA LEU A 105 -15.25 -5.17 13.18
C LEU A 105 -16.23 -4.09 12.73
N PHE A 106 -16.09 -2.87 13.24
CA PHE A 106 -16.91 -1.73 12.84
C PHE A 106 -16.88 -1.46 11.32
N THR A 107 -15.73 -1.68 10.68
CA THR A 107 -15.61 -1.46 9.22
C THR A 107 -16.32 -2.55 8.40
N THR A 108 -16.55 -3.73 8.98
CA THR A 108 -17.13 -4.89 8.28
C THR A 108 -18.64 -5.07 8.52
N GLU A 109 -19.23 -4.31 9.42
CA GLU A 109 -20.68 -4.25 9.66
C GLU A 109 -21.38 -3.32 8.65
#